data_04d409fc109eeacc32c2329840ef8b3c
#
_entry.id   04d409fc109eeacc32c2329840ef8b3c
#
_cell.length_a   1.000
_cell.length_b   1.000
_cell.length_c   1.000
_cell.angle_alpha   90.00
_cell.angle_beta   90.00
_cell.angle_gamma   90.00
#
_symmetry.space_group_name_H-M   'P 1'
#
loop_
_entity.id
_entity.type
_entity.pdbx_description
1 polymer ?
#
loop_
_entity_poly.entity_id
_entity_poly.type
_entity_poly.pdbx_seq_one_letter_code
_entity_poly.pdbx_strand_id
1 'polypeptide(L)'
;MTAPAPDGFTVRETHGILTRPGVEVAASSDNRGWSSLYASLQRETAFEATCNAVDDQLIVLHLDSLVTVHRRVRNGEISRVIPPGGLFMMPGGMDFGVRVDGTLRTLHLYLRRALIAEVAGDMMRGDPAHLEILPLFGESDPLIERLMLGVRGALADDNPSATPYVDYLGRAIAARLIQRHAPTATLQPDDEIRARVSPGQVTRAIDFMEANLHRSIGLPAIAAATRLSPSHFARQFHAMVGKAPHQYLMQLRIDRAERLLRDTDTPVVDVAYACGFANQEHLTRLFRRSLGTTPAAYRRTLRN
;
A
#
# COMPACT_ATOMS: atom_id res chain seq x y z
N MET A 1 -28.50 31.93 -16.54
CA MET A 1 -27.11 31.55 -16.82
C MET A 1 -26.69 30.61 -15.68
N THR A 2 -26.75 29.32 -15.92
CA THR A 2 -26.31 28.29 -14.97
C THR A 2 -24.76 28.32 -14.96
N ALA A 3 -24.15 28.47 -13.80
CA ALA A 3 -22.72 28.34 -13.66
C ALA A 3 -22.26 26.99 -14.27
N PRO A 4 -21.16 26.91 -14.99
CA PRO A 4 -20.64 25.64 -15.44
C PRO A 4 -20.44 24.75 -14.20
N ALA A 5 -20.90 23.49 -14.30
CA ALA A 5 -20.61 22.49 -13.28
C ALA A 5 -19.08 22.45 -13.07
N PRO A 6 -18.58 22.32 -11.83
CA PRO A 6 -17.15 22.19 -11.61
C PRO A 6 -16.66 20.98 -12.44
N ASP A 7 -15.59 21.19 -13.18
CA ASP A 7 -14.97 20.14 -14.00
C ASP A 7 -14.75 18.92 -13.12
N GLY A 8 -15.37 17.78 -13.49
CA GLY A 8 -15.25 16.53 -12.77
C GLY A 8 -13.78 16.08 -12.69
N PHE A 9 -13.47 15.19 -11.77
CA PHE A 9 -12.13 14.59 -11.68
C PHE A 9 -11.89 13.71 -12.92
N THR A 10 -10.84 14.01 -13.67
CA THR A 10 -10.57 13.39 -14.97
C THR A 10 -9.31 12.52 -14.95
N VAL A 11 -9.16 11.64 -15.93
CA VAL A 11 -7.95 10.81 -16.11
C VAL A 11 -6.67 11.63 -16.22
N ARG A 12 -6.73 12.87 -16.67
CA ARG A 12 -5.56 13.76 -16.80
C ARG A 12 -4.89 14.13 -15.47
N GLU A 13 -5.64 14.03 -14.39
CA GLU A 13 -5.19 14.34 -13.02
C GLU A 13 -4.70 13.08 -12.29
N THR A 14 -4.66 11.93 -12.98
CA THR A 14 -4.19 10.64 -12.48
C THR A 14 -2.79 10.33 -13.01
N HIS A 15 -2.22 9.19 -12.62
CA HIS A 15 -0.94 8.71 -13.16
C HIS A 15 -1.00 8.26 -14.64
N GLY A 16 -2.11 8.47 -15.33
CA GLY A 16 -2.29 8.11 -16.73
C GLY A 16 -2.23 6.61 -17.00
N ILE A 17 -2.49 5.76 -16.01
CA ILE A 17 -2.41 4.29 -16.14
C ILE A 17 -3.37 3.80 -17.21
N LEU A 18 -4.57 4.40 -17.35
CA LEU A 18 -5.55 4.04 -18.34
C LEU A 18 -5.11 4.21 -19.81
N THR A 19 -4.13 5.09 -20.05
CA THR A 19 -3.66 5.40 -21.41
C THR A 19 -2.47 4.54 -21.82
N ARG A 20 -2.05 3.58 -20.99
CA ARG A 20 -0.88 2.75 -21.24
C ARG A 20 -1.20 1.57 -22.14
N PRO A 21 -0.24 1.14 -22.97
CA PRO A 21 -0.35 -0.12 -23.69
C PRO A 21 -0.59 -1.30 -22.73
N GLY A 22 -1.49 -2.21 -23.09
CA GLY A 22 -1.81 -3.38 -22.27
C GLY A 22 -2.85 -3.14 -21.17
N VAL A 23 -3.44 -1.96 -21.09
CA VAL A 23 -4.58 -1.64 -20.22
C VAL A 23 -5.87 -1.58 -21.05
N GLU A 24 -6.84 -2.42 -20.68
CA GLU A 24 -8.18 -2.42 -21.23
C GLU A 24 -9.15 -1.85 -20.19
N VAL A 25 -9.75 -0.70 -20.48
CA VAL A 25 -10.68 -0.02 -19.57
C VAL A 25 -12.09 -0.56 -19.78
N ALA A 26 -12.64 -1.21 -18.77
CA ALA A 26 -14.00 -1.71 -18.77
C ALA A 26 -15.03 -0.62 -18.39
N ALA A 27 -14.67 0.27 -17.47
CA ALA A 27 -15.48 1.43 -17.07
C ALA A 27 -14.58 2.49 -16.43
N SER A 28 -14.96 3.77 -16.56
CA SER A 28 -14.31 4.87 -15.86
C SER A 28 -15.31 5.93 -15.44
N SER A 29 -14.90 6.78 -14.49
CA SER A 29 -15.70 7.94 -14.07
C SER A 29 -15.48 9.19 -14.93
N ASP A 30 -14.70 9.09 -16.02
CA ASP A 30 -14.58 10.18 -16.96
C ASP A 30 -15.98 10.61 -17.45
N ASN A 31 -16.22 11.91 -17.49
CA ASN A 31 -17.49 12.52 -17.91
C ASN A 31 -18.72 12.20 -17.02
N ARG A 32 -18.54 11.60 -15.83
CA ARG A 32 -19.64 11.36 -14.88
C ARG A 32 -19.87 12.53 -13.90
N GLY A 33 -19.05 13.57 -13.95
CA GLY A 33 -19.14 14.74 -13.09
C GLY A 33 -18.79 14.46 -11.61
N TRP A 34 -18.14 13.33 -11.32
CA TRP A 34 -17.63 13.04 -9.98
C TRP A 34 -16.44 13.94 -9.67
N SER A 35 -16.53 14.73 -8.61
CA SER A 35 -15.50 15.70 -8.23
C SER A 35 -14.63 15.24 -7.07
N SER A 36 -15.13 14.37 -6.21
CA SER A 36 -14.48 13.92 -4.98
C SER A 36 -13.49 12.78 -5.19
N LEU A 37 -13.75 11.94 -6.20
CA LEU A 37 -12.90 10.83 -6.57
C LEU A 37 -12.96 10.53 -8.07
N TYR A 38 -11.89 9.93 -8.58
CA TYR A 38 -11.83 9.29 -9.88
C TYR A 38 -11.75 7.78 -9.70
N ALA A 39 -12.50 7.04 -10.49
CA ALA A 39 -12.44 5.57 -10.45
C ALA A 39 -12.40 4.96 -11.86
N SER A 40 -11.68 3.84 -11.99
CA SER A 40 -11.63 3.06 -13.22
C SER A 40 -11.52 1.57 -12.93
N LEU A 41 -12.37 0.81 -13.61
CA LEU A 41 -12.30 -0.65 -13.67
C LEU A 41 -11.53 -1.04 -14.91
N GLN A 42 -10.46 -1.80 -14.76
CA GLN A 42 -9.57 -2.13 -15.87
C GLN A 42 -9.02 -3.54 -15.77
N ARG A 43 -8.62 -4.04 -16.94
CA ARG A 43 -7.82 -5.25 -17.07
C ARG A 43 -6.43 -4.85 -17.53
N GLU A 44 -5.44 -5.32 -16.82
CA GLU A 44 -4.03 -5.02 -17.06
C GLU A 44 -3.30 -6.30 -17.45
N THR A 45 -2.45 -6.24 -18.47
CA THR A 45 -1.45 -7.27 -18.78
C THR A 45 -0.14 -6.92 -18.13
N ALA A 46 0.85 -7.82 -18.14
CA ALA A 46 2.17 -7.54 -17.59
C ALA A 46 2.74 -6.22 -18.12
N PHE A 47 3.20 -5.35 -17.22
CA PHE A 47 3.78 -4.04 -17.57
C PHE A 47 4.82 -3.61 -16.55
N GLU A 48 5.68 -2.67 -16.95
CA GLU A 48 6.55 -1.90 -16.08
C GLU A 48 6.31 -0.40 -16.35
N ALA A 49 6.27 0.38 -15.27
CA ALA A 49 6.03 1.81 -15.38
C ALA A 49 6.69 2.62 -14.27
N THR A 50 7.10 3.83 -14.61
CA THR A 50 7.40 4.88 -13.64
C THR A 50 6.24 5.88 -13.64
N CYS A 51 5.73 6.17 -12.47
CA CYS A 51 4.62 7.09 -12.24
C CYS A 51 5.17 8.34 -11.56
N ASN A 52 4.98 9.49 -12.17
CA ASN A 52 5.29 10.78 -11.55
C ASN A 52 4.24 11.09 -10.46
N ALA A 53 4.64 11.85 -9.47
CA ALA A 53 3.74 12.26 -8.39
C ALA A 53 2.49 12.95 -8.91
N VAL A 54 1.35 12.60 -8.33
CA VAL A 54 0.09 13.34 -8.41
C VAL A 54 -0.34 13.72 -6.99
N ASP A 55 -1.14 14.77 -6.84
CA ASP A 55 -1.50 15.26 -5.49
C ASP A 55 -2.47 14.33 -4.76
N ASP A 56 -3.25 13.57 -5.50
CA ASP A 56 -4.36 12.78 -4.98
C ASP A 56 -3.93 11.38 -4.55
N GLN A 57 -4.66 10.80 -3.60
CA GLN A 57 -4.40 9.48 -3.04
C GLN A 57 -4.77 8.37 -4.02
N LEU A 58 -3.82 7.56 -4.45
CA LEU A 58 -4.11 6.35 -5.23
C LEU A 58 -4.41 5.17 -4.31
N ILE A 59 -5.47 4.43 -4.64
CA ILE A 59 -5.84 3.14 -4.06
C ILE A 59 -6.15 2.18 -5.21
N VAL A 60 -5.48 1.06 -5.28
CA VAL A 60 -5.74 -0.01 -6.25
C VAL A 60 -6.21 -1.24 -5.50
N LEU A 61 -7.39 -1.74 -5.87
CA LEU A 61 -7.94 -2.99 -5.37
C LEU A 61 -7.74 -4.09 -6.42
N HIS A 62 -7.07 -5.17 -6.05
CA HIS A 62 -6.93 -6.36 -6.87
C HIS A 62 -8.21 -7.19 -6.79
N LEU A 63 -8.81 -7.56 -7.94
CA LEU A 63 -10.15 -8.12 -7.97
C LEU A 63 -10.20 -9.65 -8.12
N ASP A 64 -9.31 -10.24 -8.90
CA ASP A 64 -9.52 -11.63 -9.33
C ASP A 64 -8.28 -12.53 -9.39
N SER A 65 -7.08 -11.99 -9.48
CA SER A 65 -5.90 -12.79 -9.76
C SER A 65 -4.83 -12.63 -8.68
N LEU A 66 -4.11 -13.72 -8.41
CA LEU A 66 -2.87 -13.71 -7.65
C LEU A 66 -1.77 -13.23 -8.58
N VAL A 67 -1.23 -12.05 -8.35
CA VAL A 67 -0.22 -11.43 -9.22
C VAL A 67 0.97 -10.95 -8.41
N THR A 68 2.16 -11.17 -8.96
CA THR A 68 3.37 -10.57 -8.39
C THR A 68 3.47 -9.12 -8.85
N VAL A 69 3.51 -8.23 -7.89
CA VAL A 69 3.73 -6.80 -8.10
C VAL A 69 5.09 -6.43 -7.52
N HIS A 70 5.84 -5.67 -8.28
CA HIS A 70 7.16 -5.17 -7.89
C HIS A 70 7.07 -3.66 -7.75
N ARG A 71 7.58 -3.13 -6.66
CA ARG A 71 7.69 -1.70 -6.42
C ARG A 71 9.15 -1.30 -6.35
N ARG A 72 9.56 -0.34 -7.17
CA ARG A 72 10.91 0.23 -7.11
C ARG A 72 11.05 1.08 -5.85
N VAL A 73 12.12 0.86 -5.11
CA VAL A 73 12.53 1.63 -3.94
C VAL A 73 13.96 2.16 -4.14
N ARG A 74 14.41 3.11 -3.31
CA ARG A 74 15.72 3.77 -3.49
C ARG A 74 16.91 2.82 -3.70
N ASN A 75 16.88 1.63 -3.08
CA ASN A 75 18.01 0.69 -3.10
C ASN A 75 17.63 -0.67 -3.73
N GLY A 76 16.69 -0.69 -4.67
CA GLY A 76 16.30 -1.94 -5.33
C GLY A 76 14.82 -2.04 -5.64
N GLU A 77 14.32 -3.25 -5.63
CA GLU A 77 12.94 -3.59 -5.94
C GLU A 77 12.36 -4.48 -4.84
N ILE A 78 11.13 -4.20 -4.43
CA ILE A 78 10.35 -5.02 -3.51
C ILE A 78 9.29 -5.74 -4.31
N SER A 79 9.17 -7.05 -4.10
CA SER A 79 8.19 -7.87 -4.79
C SER A 79 7.21 -8.50 -3.80
N ARG A 80 5.92 -8.42 -4.10
CA ARG A 80 4.87 -9.11 -3.34
C ARG A 80 3.88 -9.79 -4.26
N VAL A 81 3.41 -10.95 -3.85
CA VAL A 81 2.24 -11.58 -4.44
C VAL A 81 1.01 -10.98 -3.77
N ILE A 82 0.19 -10.29 -4.55
CA ILE A 82 -1.02 -9.65 -4.05
C ILE A 82 -2.22 -10.53 -4.42
N PRO A 83 -3.00 -11.01 -3.43
CA PRO A 83 -4.21 -11.78 -3.67
C PRO A 83 -5.39 -10.88 -4.05
N PRO A 84 -6.51 -11.46 -4.55
CA PRO A 84 -7.79 -10.76 -4.60
C PRO A 84 -8.16 -10.16 -3.24
N GLY A 85 -8.68 -8.92 -3.24
CA GLY A 85 -8.94 -8.13 -2.03
C GLY A 85 -7.71 -7.41 -1.47
N GLY A 86 -6.51 -7.69 -2.00
CA GLY A 86 -5.29 -6.98 -1.62
C GLY A 86 -5.25 -5.56 -2.19
N LEU A 87 -4.68 -4.64 -1.43
CA LEU A 87 -4.61 -3.22 -1.74
C LEU A 87 -3.18 -2.82 -2.09
N PHE A 88 -3.05 -2.01 -3.13
CA PHE A 88 -1.86 -1.21 -3.39
C PHE A 88 -2.24 0.26 -3.19
N MET A 89 -1.59 0.96 -2.27
CA MET A 89 -1.87 2.37 -2.02
C MET A 89 -0.59 3.20 -2.10
N MET A 90 -0.68 4.33 -2.81
CA MET A 90 0.40 5.31 -2.88
C MET A 90 -0.12 6.68 -2.46
N PRO A 91 0.53 7.31 -1.47
CA PRO A 91 0.21 8.67 -1.06
C PRO A 91 0.40 9.66 -2.22
N GLY A 92 -0.40 10.72 -2.22
CA GLY A 92 -0.16 11.85 -3.11
C GLY A 92 1.22 12.49 -2.89
N GLY A 93 1.79 13.09 -3.93
CA GLY A 93 3.07 13.77 -3.88
C GLY A 93 4.30 12.84 -3.95
N MET A 94 4.14 11.56 -4.32
CA MET A 94 5.24 10.60 -4.41
C MET A 94 5.38 9.99 -5.80
N ASP A 95 6.59 10.03 -6.35
CA ASP A 95 6.97 9.22 -7.51
C ASP A 95 7.10 7.75 -7.10
N PHE A 96 6.71 6.83 -7.98
CA PHE A 96 6.94 5.41 -7.76
C PHE A 96 7.14 4.64 -9.06
N GLY A 97 7.94 3.56 -8.99
CA GLY A 97 8.06 2.57 -10.06
C GLY A 97 7.26 1.33 -9.69
N VAL A 98 6.54 0.78 -10.66
CA VAL A 98 5.77 -0.45 -10.50
C VAL A 98 5.97 -1.35 -11.70
N ARG A 99 6.14 -2.66 -11.44
CA ARG A 99 6.09 -3.72 -12.46
C ARG A 99 5.12 -4.79 -12.00
N VAL A 100 4.31 -5.24 -12.91
CA VAL A 100 3.30 -6.28 -12.68
C VAL A 100 3.60 -7.46 -13.57
N ASP A 101 3.73 -8.65 -12.98
CA ASP A 101 3.97 -9.90 -13.70
C ASP A 101 2.65 -10.66 -13.85
N GLY A 102 2.02 -10.53 -15.01
CA GLY A 102 0.80 -11.27 -15.33
C GLY A 102 -0.40 -10.39 -15.72
N THR A 103 -1.57 -11.03 -15.78
CA THR A 103 -2.83 -10.38 -16.12
C THR A 103 -3.74 -10.36 -14.90
N LEU A 104 -4.34 -9.19 -14.63
CA LEU A 104 -5.26 -9.03 -13.50
C LEU A 104 -6.34 -8.01 -13.83
N ARG A 105 -7.44 -8.06 -13.08
CA ARG A 105 -8.43 -6.98 -13.04
C ARG A 105 -8.24 -6.17 -11.78
N THR A 106 -8.25 -4.86 -11.95
CA THR A 106 -8.10 -3.89 -10.86
C THR A 106 -9.22 -2.87 -10.89
N LEU A 107 -9.51 -2.36 -9.70
CA LEU A 107 -10.27 -1.13 -9.53
C LEU A 107 -9.31 -0.06 -9.00
N HIS A 108 -9.00 0.92 -9.83
CA HIS A 108 -8.24 2.10 -9.44
C HIS A 108 -9.18 3.15 -8.89
N LEU A 109 -8.80 3.77 -7.80
CA LEU A 109 -9.49 4.88 -7.19
C LEU A 109 -8.48 5.95 -6.82
N TYR A 110 -8.72 7.17 -7.27
CA TYR A 110 -8.00 8.36 -6.84
C TYR A 110 -8.94 9.19 -5.98
N LEU A 111 -8.55 9.43 -4.75
CA LEU A 111 -9.34 10.22 -3.81
C LEU A 111 -8.73 11.60 -3.66
N ARG A 112 -9.52 12.64 -3.86
CA ARG A 112 -9.06 14.02 -3.78
C ARG A 112 -8.40 14.30 -2.44
N ARG A 113 -7.21 14.88 -2.47
CA ARG A 113 -6.51 15.37 -1.27
C ARG A 113 -7.38 16.35 -0.50
N ALA A 114 -8.11 17.22 -1.21
CA ALA A 114 -9.03 18.17 -0.58
C ALA A 114 -10.14 17.49 0.22
N LEU A 115 -10.71 16.38 -0.29
CA LEU A 115 -11.71 15.59 0.43
C LEU A 115 -11.12 14.94 1.69
N ILE A 116 -9.90 14.36 1.57
CA ILE A 116 -9.21 13.78 2.73
C ILE A 116 -8.96 14.86 3.79
N ALA A 117 -8.51 16.05 3.38
CA ALA A 117 -8.28 17.16 4.30
C ALA A 117 -9.58 17.67 4.97
N GLU A 118 -10.68 17.73 4.22
CA GLU A 118 -12.01 18.10 4.77
C GLU A 118 -12.46 17.10 5.84
N VAL A 119 -12.45 15.80 5.51
CA VAL A 119 -12.82 14.73 6.46
C VAL A 119 -11.88 14.70 7.67
N ALA A 120 -10.59 14.97 7.46
CA ALA A 120 -9.62 15.07 8.55
C ALA A 120 -9.96 16.25 9.49
N GLY A 121 -10.41 17.38 8.96
CA GLY A 121 -10.86 18.53 9.76
C GLY A 121 -12.03 18.19 10.70
N ASP A 122 -12.91 17.27 10.26
CA ASP A 122 -14.04 16.80 11.08
C ASP A 122 -13.60 15.75 12.13
N MET A 123 -12.53 14.98 11.85
CA MET A 123 -12.12 13.84 12.66
C MET A 123 -10.97 14.16 13.62
N MET A 124 -10.21 15.22 13.36
CA MET A 124 -8.93 15.48 14.02
C MET A 124 -8.90 16.88 14.64
N ARG A 125 -8.18 17.00 15.76
CA ARG A 125 -7.75 18.29 16.30
C ARG A 125 -6.34 18.57 15.81
N GLY A 126 -6.17 19.38 14.80
CA GLY A 126 -4.88 19.74 14.22
C GLY A 126 -5.01 20.25 12.79
N ASP A 127 -3.89 20.63 12.17
CA ASP A 127 -3.91 21.09 10.78
C ASP A 127 -4.01 19.90 9.82
N PRO A 128 -5.11 19.72 9.09
CA PRO A 128 -5.29 18.65 8.12
C PRO A 128 -4.24 18.66 6.99
N ALA A 129 -3.56 19.79 6.75
CA ALA A 129 -2.55 19.91 5.71
C ALA A 129 -1.31 19.02 5.96
N HIS A 130 -1.10 18.59 7.20
CA HIS A 130 0.01 17.71 7.60
C HIS A 130 -0.38 16.24 7.67
N LEU A 131 -1.61 15.91 7.27
CA LEU A 131 -2.07 14.52 7.24
C LEU A 131 -1.37 13.76 6.12
N GLU A 132 -0.72 12.68 6.48
CA GLU A 132 -0.10 11.76 5.53
C GLU A 132 -0.75 10.38 5.69
N ILE A 133 -1.12 9.76 4.57
CA ILE A 133 -1.61 8.39 4.53
C ILE A 133 -0.44 7.46 4.24
N LEU A 134 -0.32 6.37 4.99
CA LEU A 134 0.76 5.41 4.79
C LEU A 134 0.54 4.58 3.52
N PRO A 135 1.62 4.30 2.75
CA PRO A 135 1.51 3.40 1.62
C PRO A 135 1.19 1.97 2.07
N LEU A 136 0.35 1.27 1.32
CA LEU A 136 0.10 -0.17 1.46
C LEU A 136 0.62 -0.92 0.24
N PHE A 137 1.10 -2.14 0.47
CA PHE A 137 1.61 -2.98 -0.60
C PHE A 137 1.20 -4.44 -0.40
N GLY A 138 -0.05 -4.76 -0.75
CA GLY A 138 -0.62 -6.10 -0.72
C GLY A 138 -1.35 -6.47 0.57
N GLU A 139 -1.44 -5.57 1.53
CA GLU A 139 -2.27 -5.76 2.72
C GLU A 139 -3.76 -5.63 2.36
N SER A 140 -4.64 -6.24 3.15
CA SER A 140 -6.09 -6.13 3.00
C SER A 140 -6.72 -5.22 4.07
N ASP A 141 -7.69 -4.42 3.67
CA ASP A 141 -8.64 -3.76 4.57
C ASP A 141 -10.06 -4.07 4.07
N PRO A 142 -10.78 -5.01 4.74
CA PRO A 142 -12.09 -5.46 4.27
C PRO A 142 -13.14 -4.35 4.18
N LEU A 143 -12.98 -3.26 4.94
CA LEU A 143 -13.91 -2.13 4.86
C LEU A 143 -13.62 -1.28 3.62
N ILE A 144 -12.35 -0.97 3.36
CA ILE A 144 -11.95 -0.25 2.13
C ILE A 144 -12.37 -1.06 0.90
N GLU A 145 -12.12 -2.37 0.89
CA GLU A 145 -12.53 -3.26 -0.19
C GLU A 145 -14.03 -3.14 -0.47
N ARG A 146 -14.89 -3.25 0.56
CA ARG A 146 -16.36 -3.16 0.41
C ARG A 146 -16.81 -1.79 -0.09
N LEU A 147 -16.22 -0.72 0.40
CA LEU A 147 -16.52 0.64 -0.04
C LEU A 147 -16.11 0.86 -1.51
N MET A 148 -14.93 0.36 -1.91
CA MET A 148 -14.48 0.41 -3.31
C MET A 148 -15.38 -0.44 -4.22
N LEU A 149 -15.85 -1.61 -3.78
CA LEU A 149 -16.84 -2.39 -4.52
C LEU A 149 -18.17 -1.64 -4.68
N GLY A 150 -18.56 -0.81 -3.71
CA GLY A 150 -19.69 0.13 -3.85
C GLY A 150 -19.46 1.16 -4.96
N VAL A 151 -18.26 1.74 -5.05
CA VAL A 151 -17.87 2.64 -6.15
C VAL A 151 -17.90 1.92 -7.50
N ARG A 152 -17.42 0.66 -7.55
CA ARG A 152 -17.53 -0.17 -8.76
C ARG A 152 -18.99 -0.37 -9.18
N GLY A 153 -19.90 -0.58 -8.23
CA GLY A 153 -21.33 -0.66 -8.50
C GLY A 153 -21.86 0.62 -9.15
N ALA A 154 -21.48 1.79 -8.64
CA ALA A 154 -21.83 3.08 -9.22
C ALA A 154 -21.22 3.31 -10.62
N LEU A 155 -20.05 2.72 -10.93
CA LEU A 155 -19.49 2.76 -12.31
C LEU A 155 -20.34 1.96 -13.31
N ALA A 156 -21.02 0.93 -12.85
CA ALA A 156 -21.87 0.10 -13.70
C ALA A 156 -23.29 0.69 -13.88
N ASP A 157 -23.66 1.67 -13.05
CA ASP A 157 -24.98 2.31 -13.07
C ASP A 157 -24.89 3.69 -13.75
N ASP A 158 -25.69 3.93 -14.77
CA ASP A 158 -25.76 5.22 -15.46
C ASP A 158 -26.72 6.23 -14.79
N ASN A 159 -27.06 5.99 -13.51
CA ASN A 159 -27.98 6.83 -12.76
C ASN A 159 -27.32 8.19 -12.44
N PRO A 160 -27.91 9.33 -12.85
CA PRO A 160 -27.42 10.67 -12.50
C PRO A 160 -27.36 10.95 -10.99
N SER A 161 -28.15 10.22 -10.17
CA SER A 161 -28.14 10.32 -8.71
C SER A 161 -26.95 9.59 -8.06
N ALA A 162 -26.07 8.98 -8.83
CA ALA A 162 -24.89 8.28 -8.31
C ALA A 162 -23.84 9.24 -7.69
N THR A 163 -23.79 10.50 -8.13
CA THR A 163 -22.77 11.45 -7.63
C THR A 163 -22.81 11.65 -6.12
N PRO A 164 -23.97 11.97 -5.47
CA PRO A 164 -24.00 12.08 -4.01
C PRO A 164 -23.63 10.78 -3.29
N TYR A 165 -24.06 9.62 -3.83
CA TYR A 165 -23.72 8.32 -3.27
C TYR A 165 -22.21 8.06 -3.32
N VAL A 166 -21.56 8.38 -4.43
CA VAL A 166 -20.11 8.27 -4.61
C VAL A 166 -19.36 9.21 -3.67
N ASP A 167 -19.86 10.43 -3.46
CA ASP A 167 -19.28 11.37 -2.49
C ASP A 167 -19.32 10.82 -1.06
N TYR A 168 -20.43 10.19 -0.65
CA TYR A 168 -20.51 9.53 0.66
C TYR A 168 -19.54 8.34 0.76
N LEU A 169 -19.39 7.53 -0.30
CA LEU A 169 -18.39 6.45 -0.33
C LEU A 169 -16.97 7.01 -0.23
N GLY A 170 -16.66 8.09 -0.97
CA GLY A 170 -15.38 8.78 -0.91
C GLY A 170 -15.05 9.28 0.50
N ARG A 171 -16.01 9.90 1.19
CA ARG A 171 -15.89 10.33 2.58
C ARG A 171 -15.66 9.16 3.54
N ALA A 172 -16.40 8.06 3.36
CA ALA A 172 -16.21 6.86 4.17
C ALA A 172 -14.83 6.22 3.97
N ILE A 173 -14.32 6.18 2.72
CA ILE A 173 -12.96 5.73 2.42
C ILE A 173 -11.94 6.67 3.07
N ALA A 174 -12.08 8.00 2.92
CA ALA A 174 -11.22 8.99 3.56
C ALA A 174 -11.17 8.81 5.08
N ALA A 175 -12.34 8.69 5.72
CA ALA A 175 -12.45 8.46 7.16
C ALA A 175 -11.72 7.17 7.59
N ARG A 176 -11.86 6.08 6.80
CA ARG A 176 -11.16 4.82 7.08
C ARG A 176 -9.66 4.95 6.91
N LEU A 177 -9.20 5.64 5.86
CA LEU A 177 -7.77 5.92 5.65
C LEU A 177 -7.18 6.67 6.84
N ILE A 178 -7.84 7.74 7.28
CA ILE A 178 -7.43 8.55 8.43
C ILE A 178 -7.38 7.68 9.70
N GLN A 179 -8.41 6.90 9.95
CA GLN A 179 -8.51 6.08 11.15
C GLN A 179 -7.45 4.97 11.25
N ARG A 180 -7.09 4.34 10.12
CA ARG A 180 -6.28 3.11 10.12
C ARG A 180 -4.93 3.25 9.46
N HIS A 181 -4.79 4.19 8.56
CA HIS A 181 -3.61 4.33 7.71
C HIS A 181 -2.94 5.71 7.83
N ALA A 182 -3.50 6.60 8.66
CA ALA A 182 -2.80 7.79 9.13
C ALA A 182 -2.05 7.51 10.44
N PRO A 183 -0.94 8.21 10.68
CA PRO A 183 -0.23 8.11 11.96
C PRO A 183 -1.14 8.48 13.13
N THR A 184 -1.19 7.65 14.16
CA THR A 184 -2.03 7.85 15.38
C THR A 184 -1.73 9.18 16.10
N ALA A 185 -0.61 9.81 15.78
CA ALA A 185 -0.14 11.06 16.36
C ALA A 185 -1.01 12.29 16.03
N THR A 186 -1.92 12.17 15.06
CA THR A 186 -2.83 13.25 14.66
C THR A 186 -4.09 13.36 15.54
N LEU A 187 -4.27 12.46 16.50
CA LEU A 187 -5.51 12.37 17.30
C LEU A 187 -5.39 12.85 18.75
N GLN A 188 -4.24 13.43 19.20
CA GLN A 188 -4.09 13.92 20.58
C GLN A 188 -3.54 15.35 20.67
N PRO A 189 -4.01 16.15 21.69
CA PRO A 189 -3.64 17.54 21.83
C PRO A 189 -2.28 17.76 22.51
N ASP A 190 -1.62 18.81 22.07
CA ASP A 190 -0.54 19.59 22.67
C ASP A 190 0.48 18.89 23.58
N ASP A 191 1.70 18.86 23.14
CA ASP A 191 3.03 18.97 23.73
C ASP A 191 4.13 18.09 23.09
N GLU A 192 3.84 17.21 22.11
CA GLU A 192 4.83 16.36 21.45
C GLU A 192 5.14 16.73 19.98
N ILE A 193 4.77 17.91 19.51
CA ILE A 193 4.82 18.31 18.09
C ILE A 193 6.25 18.36 17.51
N ARG A 194 7.29 18.32 18.35
CA ARG A 194 8.70 18.45 17.90
C ARG A 194 9.46 17.15 17.65
N ALA A 195 8.85 15.98 17.81
CA ALA A 195 9.59 14.70 17.74
C ALA A 195 8.87 13.56 16.99
N ARG A 196 7.95 13.85 16.08
CA ARG A 196 7.17 12.80 15.38
C ARG A 196 7.90 12.23 14.17
N VAL A 197 7.82 10.89 14.03
CA VAL A 197 8.29 10.19 12.82
C VAL A 197 7.32 10.53 11.69
N SER A 198 7.79 11.14 10.61
CA SER A 198 6.97 11.36 9.42
C SER A 198 6.74 10.03 8.70
N PRO A 199 5.62 9.82 7.97
CA PRO A 199 5.42 8.66 7.13
C PRO A 199 6.57 8.41 6.15
N GLY A 200 7.17 9.46 5.60
CA GLY A 200 8.40 9.34 4.82
C GLY A 200 9.59 8.77 5.61
N GLN A 201 9.61 8.90 6.93
CA GLN A 201 10.60 8.23 7.79
C GLN A 201 10.27 6.75 7.99
N VAL A 202 8.99 6.40 8.15
CA VAL A 202 8.57 4.98 8.20
C VAL A 202 8.85 4.29 6.88
N THR A 203 8.50 4.91 5.76
CA THR A 203 8.83 4.39 4.44
C THR A 203 10.34 4.18 4.29
N ARG A 204 11.16 5.15 4.69
CA ARG A 204 12.64 4.98 4.69
C ARG A 204 13.11 3.84 5.58
N ALA A 205 12.47 3.63 6.74
CA ALA A 205 12.80 2.52 7.62
C ALA A 205 12.45 1.18 6.98
N ILE A 206 11.29 1.07 6.35
CA ILE A 206 10.84 -0.12 5.64
C ILE A 206 11.77 -0.39 4.44
N ASP A 207 12.04 0.61 3.61
CA ASP A 207 12.97 0.50 2.48
C ASP A 207 14.37 0.06 2.93
N PHE A 208 14.85 0.61 4.06
CA PHE A 208 16.12 0.20 4.66
C PHE A 208 16.10 -1.26 5.12
N MET A 209 15.03 -1.71 5.79
CA MET A 209 14.86 -3.10 6.22
C MET A 209 14.88 -4.04 5.02
N GLU A 210 14.13 -3.73 3.98
CA GLU A 210 14.00 -4.54 2.77
C GLU A 210 15.31 -4.65 1.98
N ALA A 211 16.01 -3.53 1.81
CA ALA A 211 17.34 -3.51 1.17
C ALA A 211 18.40 -4.31 1.94
N ASN A 212 18.22 -4.50 3.25
CA ASN A 212 19.20 -5.13 4.13
C ASN A 212 18.71 -6.43 4.77
N LEU A 213 17.70 -7.10 4.21
CA LEU A 213 17.11 -8.33 4.78
C LEU A 213 18.14 -9.43 5.03
N HIS A 214 19.16 -9.54 4.14
CA HIS A 214 20.23 -10.52 4.22
C HIS A 214 21.26 -10.24 5.32
N ARG A 215 21.24 -9.04 5.90
CA ARG A 215 22.22 -8.60 6.92
C ARG A 215 21.62 -8.69 8.32
N SER A 216 22.47 -8.88 9.32
CA SER A 216 22.06 -8.74 10.72
C SER A 216 21.90 -7.25 11.05
N ILE A 217 20.69 -6.71 10.87
CA ILE A 217 20.36 -5.34 11.21
C ILE A 217 19.56 -5.30 12.53
N GLY A 218 19.98 -4.41 13.41
CA GLY A 218 19.29 -4.16 14.67
C GLY A 218 18.50 -2.86 14.67
N LEU A 219 17.69 -2.65 15.70
CA LEU A 219 16.90 -1.44 15.90
C LEU A 219 17.71 -0.13 15.75
N PRO A 220 18.96 -0.02 16.28
CA PRO A 220 19.74 1.19 16.10
C PRO A 220 20.04 1.54 14.64
N ALA A 221 20.34 0.54 13.80
CA ALA A 221 20.63 0.76 12.38
C ALA A 221 19.39 1.22 11.61
N ILE A 222 18.22 0.64 11.94
CA ILE A 222 16.95 1.02 11.32
C ILE A 222 16.55 2.45 11.74
N ALA A 223 16.70 2.77 13.03
CA ALA A 223 16.41 4.11 13.55
C ALA A 223 17.34 5.18 12.95
N ALA A 224 18.62 4.86 12.77
CA ALA A 224 19.59 5.76 12.13
C ALA A 224 19.19 6.14 10.69
N ALA A 225 18.59 5.20 9.92
CA ALA A 225 18.08 5.48 8.58
C ALA A 225 16.94 6.53 8.58
N THR A 226 16.29 6.73 9.71
CA THR A 226 15.21 7.72 9.92
C THR A 226 15.68 8.98 10.64
N ARG A 227 16.93 9.04 11.08
CA ARG A 227 17.53 10.10 11.93
C ARG A 227 16.85 10.25 13.30
N LEU A 228 16.40 9.15 13.88
CA LEU A 228 15.73 9.11 15.18
C LEU A 228 16.51 8.28 16.19
N SER A 229 16.23 8.50 17.48
CA SER A 229 16.72 7.60 18.53
C SER A 229 15.99 6.25 18.44
N PRO A 230 16.65 5.12 18.79
CA PRO A 230 16.05 3.79 18.71
C PRO A 230 14.74 3.66 19.48
N SER A 231 14.65 4.20 20.68
CA SER A 231 13.46 4.13 21.54
C SER A 231 12.30 4.95 20.97
N HIS A 232 12.58 6.13 20.44
CA HIS A 232 11.59 6.99 19.81
C HIS A 232 11.08 6.34 18.52
N PHE A 233 11.99 5.88 17.65
CA PHE A 233 11.63 5.16 16.44
C PHE A 233 10.75 3.93 16.73
N ALA A 234 11.12 3.09 17.70
CA ALA A 234 10.39 1.86 18.01
C ALA A 234 8.93 2.13 18.43
N ARG A 235 8.71 3.13 19.29
CA ARG A 235 7.36 3.54 19.73
C ARG A 235 6.53 4.06 18.56
N GLN A 236 7.09 4.95 17.78
CA GLN A 236 6.41 5.58 16.65
C GLN A 236 6.13 4.58 15.51
N PHE A 237 7.12 3.74 15.17
CA PHE A 237 6.94 2.68 14.19
C PHE A 237 5.81 1.71 14.59
N HIS A 238 5.79 1.30 15.88
CA HIS A 238 4.72 0.44 16.39
C HIS A 238 3.35 1.13 16.31
N ALA A 239 3.28 2.40 16.71
CA ALA A 239 2.04 3.17 16.62
C ALA A 239 1.50 3.29 15.19
N MET A 240 2.41 3.43 14.20
CA MET A 240 2.05 3.65 12.80
C MET A 240 1.79 2.36 12.02
N VAL A 241 2.55 1.30 12.29
CA VAL A 241 2.54 0.04 11.53
C VAL A 241 1.75 -1.06 12.27
N GLY A 242 1.43 -0.86 13.56
CA GLY A 242 0.75 -1.85 14.39
C GLY A 242 1.64 -3.02 14.82
N LYS A 243 2.92 -3.04 14.41
CA LYS A 243 3.91 -4.08 14.74
C LYS A 243 5.20 -3.45 15.19
N ALA A 244 5.88 -4.07 16.15
CA ALA A 244 7.23 -3.63 16.54
C ALA A 244 8.21 -3.77 15.34
N PRO A 245 9.22 -2.89 15.20
CA PRO A 245 10.16 -2.93 14.07
C PRO A 245 10.81 -4.29 13.83
N HIS A 246 11.21 -4.98 14.90
CA HIS A 246 11.79 -6.31 14.79
C HIS A 246 10.78 -7.36 14.29
N GLN A 247 9.53 -7.30 14.73
CA GLN A 247 8.48 -8.20 14.26
C GLN A 247 8.19 -7.99 12.77
N TYR A 248 8.16 -6.73 12.34
CA TYR A 248 7.99 -6.37 10.95
C TYR A 248 9.16 -6.88 10.09
N LEU A 249 10.40 -6.67 10.52
CA LEU A 249 11.59 -7.21 9.85
C LEU A 249 11.55 -8.74 9.72
N MET A 250 11.13 -9.44 10.79
CA MET A 250 11.01 -10.90 10.74
C MET A 250 9.94 -11.34 9.72
N GLN A 251 8.84 -10.61 9.62
CA GLN A 251 7.82 -10.89 8.60
C GLN A 251 8.39 -10.74 7.19
N LEU A 252 9.08 -9.64 6.89
CA LEU A 252 9.72 -9.42 5.60
C LEU A 252 10.72 -10.54 5.23
N ARG A 253 11.48 -11.04 6.21
CA ARG A 253 12.41 -12.16 6.02
C ARG A 253 11.69 -13.47 5.71
N ILE A 254 10.58 -13.75 6.38
CA ILE A 254 9.74 -14.93 6.10
C ILE A 254 9.14 -14.84 4.71
N ASP A 255 8.61 -13.69 4.32
CA ASP A 255 8.03 -13.47 2.98
C ASP A 255 9.08 -13.68 1.88
N ARG A 256 10.32 -13.23 2.11
CA ARG A 256 11.45 -13.49 1.20
C ARG A 256 11.84 -14.96 1.15
N ALA A 257 11.88 -15.64 2.31
CA ALA A 257 12.21 -17.08 2.37
C ALA A 257 11.14 -17.90 1.65
N GLU A 258 9.87 -17.56 1.80
CA GLU A 258 8.77 -18.18 1.09
C GLU A 258 8.94 -18.09 -0.43
N ARG A 259 9.27 -16.90 -0.95
CA ARG A 259 9.57 -16.70 -2.39
C ARG A 259 10.74 -17.56 -2.86
N LEU A 260 11.87 -17.51 -2.16
CA LEU A 260 13.04 -18.30 -2.54
C LEU A 260 12.77 -19.81 -2.52
N LEU A 261 11.98 -20.28 -1.57
CA LEU A 261 11.58 -21.69 -1.49
C LEU A 261 10.66 -22.11 -2.63
N ARG A 262 9.85 -21.20 -3.14
CA ARG A 262 8.92 -21.41 -4.26
C ARG A 262 9.65 -21.36 -5.60
N ASP A 263 10.45 -20.32 -5.78
CA ASP A 263 10.96 -19.91 -7.10
C ASP A 263 12.34 -20.52 -7.42
N THR A 264 13.03 -21.13 -6.42
CA THR A 264 14.39 -21.65 -6.59
C THR A 264 14.59 -23.02 -5.93
N ASP A 265 15.67 -23.70 -6.33
CA ASP A 265 16.16 -24.94 -5.72
C ASP A 265 17.18 -24.72 -4.60
N THR A 266 17.40 -23.48 -4.22
CA THR A 266 18.38 -23.09 -3.19
C THR A 266 18.18 -23.90 -1.91
N PRO A 267 19.21 -24.57 -1.35
CA PRO A 267 19.10 -25.30 -0.10
C PRO A 267 18.49 -24.47 1.03
N VAL A 268 17.71 -25.09 1.91
CA VAL A 268 17.01 -24.37 3.00
C VAL A 268 17.99 -23.62 3.92
N VAL A 269 19.19 -24.16 4.09
CA VAL A 269 20.25 -23.50 4.87
C VAL A 269 20.70 -22.20 4.19
N ASP A 270 20.86 -22.20 2.89
CA ASP A 270 21.27 -21.02 2.12
C ASP A 270 20.13 -19.98 2.03
N VAL A 271 18.89 -20.44 1.92
CA VAL A 271 17.71 -19.57 2.05
C VAL A 271 17.70 -18.86 3.40
N ALA A 272 18.03 -19.57 4.49
CA ALA A 272 18.11 -18.96 5.81
C ALA A 272 19.12 -17.80 5.84
N TYR A 273 20.32 -18.02 5.36
CA TYR A 273 21.36 -16.99 5.30
C TYR A 273 20.99 -15.84 4.34
N ALA A 274 20.48 -16.16 3.16
CA ALA A 274 20.06 -15.17 2.17
C ALA A 274 18.94 -14.25 2.68
N CYS A 275 18.13 -14.74 3.64
CA CYS A 275 17.07 -13.97 4.30
C CYS A 275 17.51 -13.36 5.65
N GLY A 276 18.78 -13.46 6.04
CA GLY A 276 19.33 -12.86 7.24
C GLY A 276 18.97 -13.56 8.55
N PHE A 277 18.60 -14.85 8.50
CA PHE A 277 18.46 -15.68 9.70
C PHE A 277 19.84 -16.17 10.17
N ALA A 278 20.00 -16.30 11.47
CA ALA A 278 21.27 -16.74 12.07
C ALA A 278 21.62 -18.19 11.65
N ASN A 279 20.61 -19.03 11.46
CA ASN A 279 20.76 -20.43 11.03
C ASN A 279 19.43 -20.98 10.51
N GLN A 280 19.47 -22.19 9.95
CA GLN A 280 18.30 -22.89 9.42
C GLN A 280 17.22 -23.16 10.48
N GLU A 281 17.61 -23.46 11.71
CA GLU A 281 16.66 -23.76 12.80
C GLU A 281 15.84 -22.52 13.15
N HIS A 282 16.48 -21.36 13.16
CA HIS A 282 15.80 -20.06 13.41
C HIS A 282 14.77 -19.78 12.32
N LEU A 283 15.15 -19.95 11.03
CA LEU A 283 14.19 -19.87 9.94
C LEU A 283 13.06 -20.86 10.12
N THR A 284 13.35 -22.15 10.34
CA THR A 284 12.34 -23.21 10.44
C THR A 284 11.32 -22.93 11.53
N ARG A 285 11.77 -22.49 12.71
CA ARG A 285 10.88 -22.15 13.82
C ARG A 285 9.94 -21.00 13.50
N LEU A 286 10.46 -19.91 12.93
CA LEU A 286 9.66 -18.73 12.59
C LEU A 286 8.75 -18.97 11.39
N PHE A 287 9.23 -19.68 10.39
CA PHE A 287 8.44 -20.07 9.20
C PHE A 287 7.26 -20.94 9.58
N ARG A 288 7.48 -21.95 10.45
CA ARG A 288 6.40 -22.78 10.97
C ARG A 288 5.40 -21.99 11.80
N ARG A 289 5.86 -21.03 12.59
CA ARG A 289 4.98 -20.16 13.39
C ARG A 289 4.13 -19.25 12.49
N SER A 290 4.67 -18.79 11.37
CA SER A 290 4.00 -17.86 10.45
C SER A 290 3.07 -18.56 9.46
N LEU A 291 3.49 -19.71 8.90
CA LEU A 291 2.82 -20.41 7.79
C LEU A 291 2.29 -21.80 8.16
N GLY A 292 2.42 -22.22 9.42
CA GLY A 292 1.91 -23.51 9.90
C GLY A 292 2.72 -24.74 9.45
N THR A 293 3.71 -24.58 8.58
CA THR A 293 4.51 -25.67 8.01
C THR A 293 6.00 -25.37 8.02
N THR A 294 6.85 -26.39 7.84
CA THR A 294 8.31 -26.18 7.75
C THR A 294 8.73 -25.77 6.34
N PRO A 295 9.86 -25.05 6.15
CA PRO A 295 10.37 -24.67 4.83
C PRO A 295 10.51 -25.85 3.87
N ALA A 296 11.03 -26.98 4.35
CA ALA A 296 11.19 -28.19 3.53
C ALA A 296 9.85 -28.82 3.14
N ALA A 297 8.87 -28.85 4.05
CA ALA A 297 7.54 -29.36 3.75
C ALA A 297 6.80 -28.41 2.79
N TYR A 298 6.92 -27.09 2.98
CA TYR A 298 6.36 -26.08 2.09
C TYR A 298 6.85 -26.26 0.64
N ARG A 299 8.17 -26.37 0.44
CA ARG A 299 8.74 -26.63 -0.90
C ARG A 299 8.22 -27.91 -1.54
N ARG A 300 8.10 -28.98 -0.74
CA ARG A 300 7.61 -30.26 -1.24
C ARG A 300 6.15 -30.19 -1.72
N THR A 301 5.29 -29.45 -1.01
CA THR A 301 3.90 -29.25 -1.39
C THR A 301 3.74 -28.49 -2.72
N LEU A 302 4.68 -27.62 -3.07
CA LEU A 302 4.63 -26.84 -4.31
C LEU A 302 5.13 -27.64 -5.54
N ARG A 303 5.78 -28.79 -5.32
CA ARG A 303 6.36 -29.62 -6.40
C ARG A 303 5.56 -30.88 -6.72
N ASN A 304 4.54 -31.13 -5.92
CA ASN A 304 3.54 -32.17 -6.16
C ASN A 304 2.28 -31.58 -6.80
#